data_425ec61e0871e41b00ca7752faec1a05
#
_entry.id   425ec61e0871e41b00ca7752faec1a05
#
_cell.length_a   1.000
_cell.length_b   1.000
_cell.length_c   1.000
_cell.angle_alpha   90.00
_cell.angle_beta   90.00
_cell.angle_gamma   90.00
#
_symmetry.space_group_name_H-M   'P 1'
#
loop_
_entity.id
_entity.type
_entity.pdbx_description
1 polymer ?
#
loop_
_entity_poly.entity_id
_entity_poly.type
_entity_poly.pdbx_seq_one_letter_code
_entity_poly.pdbx_strand_id
1 'polypeptide(L)'
;MAILLSEDTERDQSEPEVASSIGEQMLHMDIPLLPRSIRARIRDVCSRISPKNAVIIGGGIGHLSAWLFDLWSPISSENGKMKTNRPESLRIIEPGKRFCIIIDRLIRRYDAGDWAQVISMNWQEVIAETISSRASNVSIDESALNSDLPMPLDLVVVDLSEDDRVDAAKSVFELVSPGGLVLLLEPTVPTGDVGEI
;
A
#
# COMPACT_ATOMS: atom_id res chain seq x y z
N MET A 1 -15.87 -10.41 6.92
CA MET A 1 -14.85 -11.08 6.12
C MET A 1 -15.37 -11.51 4.74
N ALA A 2 -16.45 -12.30 4.64
CA ALA A 2 -16.98 -12.76 3.34
C ALA A 2 -17.32 -11.62 2.35
N ILE A 3 -17.89 -10.51 2.84
CA ILE A 3 -18.22 -9.34 2.00
C ILE A 3 -16.95 -8.65 1.47
N LEU A 4 -15.88 -8.58 2.28
CA LEU A 4 -14.60 -7.99 1.85
C LEU A 4 -13.91 -8.81 0.75
N LEU A 5 -14.17 -10.11 0.72
CA LEU A 5 -13.55 -11.04 -0.22
C LEU A 5 -14.44 -11.39 -1.43
N SER A 6 -15.68 -10.84 -1.51
CA SER A 6 -16.52 -11.06 -2.67
C SER A 6 -15.94 -10.40 -3.91
N GLU A 7 -16.03 -11.07 -5.05
CA GLU A 7 -15.58 -10.55 -6.34
C GLU A 7 -16.52 -9.47 -6.87
N ASP A 8 -15.93 -8.43 -7.45
CA ASP A 8 -16.63 -7.41 -8.22
C ASP A 8 -16.05 -7.38 -9.63
N THR A 9 -16.66 -8.15 -10.51
CA THR A 9 -16.19 -8.37 -11.89
C THR A 9 -16.24 -7.11 -12.76
N GLU A 10 -17.07 -6.12 -12.44
CA GLU A 10 -17.11 -4.87 -13.18
C GLU A 10 -15.89 -3.98 -12.87
N ARG A 11 -15.40 -3.99 -11.64
CA ARG A 11 -14.20 -3.26 -11.24
C ARG A 11 -12.91 -3.85 -11.78
N ASP A 12 -12.86 -5.16 -11.99
CA ASP A 12 -11.69 -5.84 -12.55
C ASP A 12 -11.34 -5.36 -13.96
N GLN A 13 -12.28 -4.73 -14.68
CA GLN A 13 -12.09 -4.29 -16.05
C GLN A 13 -11.50 -2.88 -16.18
N SER A 14 -11.55 -2.06 -15.13
CA SER A 14 -11.11 -0.66 -15.17
C SER A 14 -9.74 -0.47 -14.52
N GLU A 15 -8.68 -0.61 -15.31
CA GLU A 15 -7.35 -0.20 -14.86
C GLU A 15 -7.23 1.33 -14.91
N PRO A 16 -6.78 2.01 -13.82
CA PRO A 16 -6.52 3.43 -13.86
C PRO A 16 -5.43 3.78 -14.88
N GLU A 17 -5.62 4.86 -15.65
CA GLU A 17 -4.71 5.27 -16.72
C GLU A 17 -3.26 5.42 -16.23
N VAL A 18 -3.07 6.04 -15.05
CA VAL A 18 -1.74 6.21 -14.45
C VAL A 18 -1.11 4.88 -14.08
N ALA A 19 -1.89 3.96 -13.53
CA ALA A 19 -1.41 2.62 -13.18
C ALA A 19 -1.04 1.83 -14.44
N SER A 20 -1.85 1.89 -15.49
CA SER A 20 -1.54 1.27 -16.79
C SER A 20 -0.22 1.77 -17.36
N SER A 21 0.00 3.09 -17.37
CA SER A 21 1.26 3.68 -17.83
C SER A 21 2.47 3.24 -17.01
N ILE A 22 2.33 3.12 -15.68
CA ILE A 22 3.39 2.59 -14.82
C ILE A 22 3.62 1.10 -15.11
N GLY A 23 2.56 0.32 -15.33
CA GLY A 23 2.64 -1.08 -15.68
C GLY A 23 3.43 -1.31 -16.99
N GLU A 24 3.22 -0.50 -18.02
CA GLU A 24 4.00 -0.54 -19.25
C GLU A 24 5.49 -0.25 -18.98
N GLN A 25 5.79 0.73 -18.13
CA GLN A 25 7.19 1.01 -17.74
C GLN A 25 7.82 -0.16 -16.99
N MET A 26 7.09 -0.83 -16.10
CA MET A 26 7.58 -2.04 -15.42
C MET A 26 7.96 -3.13 -16.40
N LEU A 27 7.14 -3.39 -17.40
CA LEU A 27 7.44 -4.37 -18.45
C LEU A 27 8.71 -4.01 -19.23
N HIS A 28 8.90 -2.74 -19.57
CA HIS A 28 10.12 -2.28 -20.24
C HIS A 28 11.37 -2.36 -19.36
N MET A 29 11.21 -2.30 -18.06
CA MET A 29 12.31 -2.38 -17.08
C MET A 29 12.55 -3.82 -16.59
N ASP A 30 11.81 -4.79 -17.09
CA ASP A 30 11.83 -6.19 -16.63
C ASP A 30 11.56 -6.33 -15.12
N ILE A 31 10.68 -5.47 -14.59
CA ILE A 31 10.23 -5.52 -13.20
C ILE A 31 8.99 -6.41 -13.13
N PRO A 32 8.97 -7.38 -12.19
CA PRO A 32 7.80 -8.24 -12.02
C PRO A 32 6.51 -7.45 -11.78
N LEU A 33 5.48 -7.82 -12.50
CA LEU A 33 4.19 -7.15 -12.46
C LEU A 33 3.14 -8.06 -11.81
N LEU A 34 2.50 -7.59 -10.75
CA LEU A 34 1.36 -8.30 -10.18
C LEU A 34 0.23 -8.41 -11.22
N PRO A 35 -0.45 -9.55 -11.31
CA PRO A 35 -1.63 -9.69 -12.15
C PRO A 35 -2.67 -8.59 -11.88
N ARG A 36 -3.30 -8.11 -12.95
CA ARG A 36 -4.32 -7.04 -12.86
C ARG A 36 -5.46 -7.40 -11.90
N SER A 37 -5.92 -8.65 -11.95
CA SER A 37 -6.96 -9.17 -11.06
C SER A 37 -6.61 -9.04 -9.57
N ILE A 38 -5.35 -9.26 -9.20
CA ILE A 38 -4.90 -9.11 -7.82
C ILE A 38 -4.98 -7.64 -7.40
N ARG A 39 -4.52 -6.72 -8.24
CA ARG A 39 -4.56 -5.28 -7.94
C ARG A 39 -5.98 -4.73 -7.86
N ALA A 40 -6.82 -5.13 -8.80
CA ALA A 40 -8.24 -4.80 -8.77
C ALA A 40 -8.91 -5.29 -7.48
N ARG A 41 -8.56 -6.51 -7.04
CA ARG A 41 -9.07 -7.06 -5.80
C ARG A 41 -8.60 -6.31 -4.56
N ILE A 42 -7.32 -5.91 -4.51
CA ILE A 42 -6.81 -5.07 -3.41
C ILE A 42 -7.56 -3.75 -3.37
N ARG A 43 -7.70 -3.09 -4.52
CA ARG A 43 -8.49 -1.85 -4.66
C ARG A 43 -9.91 -2.03 -4.18
N ASP A 44 -10.55 -3.14 -4.54
CA ASP A 44 -11.92 -3.46 -4.12
C ASP A 44 -12.01 -3.65 -2.59
N VAL A 45 -11.11 -4.40 -1.99
CA VAL A 45 -11.01 -4.54 -0.53
C VAL A 45 -10.82 -3.18 0.13
N CYS A 46 -9.85 -2.38 -0.35
CA CYS A 46 -9.58 -1.04 0.17
C CYS A 46 -10.76 -0.06 -0.01
N SER A 47 -11.62 -0.26 -1.00
CA SER A 47 -12.82 0.56 -1.20
C SER A 47 -13.90 0.34 -0.15
N ARG A 48 -13.86 -0.79 0.55
CA ARG A 48 -14.86 -1.23 1.52
C ARG A 48 -14.47 -0.97 2.97
N ILE A 49 -13.30 -0.41 3.19
CA ILE A 49 -12.75 -0.06 4.51
C ILE A 49 -12.47 1.43 4.56
N SER A 50 -12.41 1.98 5.76
CA SER A 50 -12.04 3.39 6.00
C SER A 50 -10.90 3.42 7.02
N PRO A 51 -9.68 3.08 6.59
CA PRO A 51 -8.54 3.07 7.50
C PRO A 51 -8.16 4.50 7.87
N LYS A 52 -7.79 4.76 9.13
CA LYS A 52 -7.15 6.02 9.51
C LYS A 52 -5.69 6.00 9.12
N ASN A 53 -4.98 4.96 9.54
CA ASN A 53 -3.55 4.81 9.33
C ASN A 53 -3.29 3.60 8.43
N ALA A 54 -2.69 3.85 7.29
CA ALA A 54 -2.34 2.83 6.32
C ALA A 54 -0.83 2.82 6.03
N VAL A 55 -0.29 1.63 5.76
CA VAL A 55 1.09 1.48 5.29
C VAL A 55 1.16 0.51 4.12
N ILE A 56 1.98 0.84 3.13
CA ILE A 56 2.41 -0.06 2.05
C ILE A 56 3.88 -0.37 2.30
N ILE A 57 4.22 -1.64 2.44
CA ILE A 57 5.59 -2.13 2.58
C ILE A 57 6.02 -2.73 1.25
N GLY A 58 7.03 -2.13 0.60
CA GLY A 58 7.43 -2.47 -0.76
C GLY A 58 6.71 -1.60 -1.79
N GLY A 59 7.09 -0.32 -1.87
CA GLY A 59 6.46 0.65 -2.78
C GLY A 59 6.77 0.42 -4.26
N GLY A 60 7.93 -0.19 -4.56
CA GLY A 60 8.44 -0.35 -5.92
C GLY A 60 8.45 0.99 -6.68
N ILE A 61 8.03 0.98 -7.93
CA ILE A 61 7.86 2.23 -8.70
C ILE A 61 6.46 2.86 -8.55
N GLY A 62 5.70 2.46 -7.53
CA GLY A 62 4.40 3.05 -7.21
C GLY A 62 3.22 2.51 -8.00
N HIS A 63 3.33 1.33 -8.60
CA HIS A 63 2.24 0.77 -9.41
C HIS A 63 0.99 0.47 -8.58
N LEU A 64 1.15 -0.27 -7.47
CA LEU A 64 0.04 -0.51 -6.55
C LEU A 64 -0.48 0.80 -5.93
N SER A 65 0.45 1.70 -5.58
CA SER A 65 0.10 3.02 -5.05
C SER A 65 -0.78 3.81 -6.02
N ALA A 66 -0.53 3.73 -7.34
CA ALA A 66 -1.37 4.40 -8.34
C ALA A 66 -2.81 3.88 -8.35
N TRP A 67 -3.01 2.56 -8.18
CA TRP A 67 -4.34 1.98 -8.03
C TRP A 67 -5.09 2.48 -6.80
N LEU A 68 -4.37 2.66 -5.68
CA LEU A 68 -4.96 3.11 -4.42
C LEU A 68 -5.15 4.64 -4.41
N PHE A 69 -4.25 5.41 -4.99
CA PHE A 69 -4.45 6.85 -5.16
C PHE A 69 -5.64 7.16 -6.06
N ASP A 70 -5.83 6.42 -7.15
CA ASP A 70 -7.01 6.56 -8.00
C ASP A 70 -8.31 6.29 -7.22
N LEU A 71 -8.29 5.32 -6.31
CA LEU A 71 -9.42 5.03 -5.43
C LEU A 71 -9.69 6.16 -4.42
N TRP A 72 -8.63 6.70 -3.81
CA TRP A 72 -8.72 7.58 -2.64
C TRP A 72 -8.66 9.07 -2.97
N SER A 73 -8.15 9.43 -4.15
CA SER A 73 -8.02 10.83 -4.54
C SER A 73 -9.31 11.43 -5.09
N PRO A 74 -9.62 12.70 -4.77
CA PRO A 74 -10.76 13.40 -5.35
C PRO A 74 -10.66 13.63 -6.86
N ILE A 75 -9.44 13.60 -7.43
CA ILE A 75 -9.21 13.77 -8.88
C ILE A 75 -9.89 12.68 -9.69
N SER A 76 -10.03 11.48 -9.13
CA SER A 76 -10.69 10.33 -9.76
C SER A 76 -12.22 10.36 -9.66
N SER A 77 -12.79 11.34 -8.99
CA SER A 77 -14.23 11.40 -8.73
C SER A 77 -14.92 12.25 -9.80
N GLU A 78 -15.53 11.61 -10.78
CA GLU A 78 -16.32 12.26 -11.85
C GLU A 78 -17.42 13.20 -11.35
N ASN A 79 -17.78 13.14 -10.08
CA ASN A 79 -18.89 13.88 -9.48
C ASN A 79 -18.48 14.86 -8.36
N GLY A 80 -17.20 15.13 -8.15
CA GLY A 80 -16.73 16.10 -7.15
C GLY A 80 -17.08 15.76 -5.68
N LYS A 81 -17.64 14.57 -5.41
CA LYS A 81 -17.87 14.10 -4.05
C LYS A 81 -16.55 13.57 -3.49
N MET A 82 -16.04 14.22 -2.44
CA MET A 82 -14.92 13.67 -1.67
C MET A 82 -15.21 12.23 -1.28
N LYS A 83 -14.38 11.30 -1.74
CA LYS A 83 -14.44 9.91 -1.28
C LYS A 83 -14.03 9.90 0.20
N THR A 84 -14.95 9.50 1.07
CA THR A 84 -14.76 9.50 2.52
C THR A 84 -13.88 8.35 3.03
N ASN A 85 -13.47 7.42 2.16
CA ASN A 85 -12.79 6.17 2.54
C ASN A 85 -11.26 6.24 2.42
N ARG A 86 -10.67 7.40 2.12
CA ARG A 86 -9.22 7.54 2.10
C ARG A 86 -8.64 7.48 3.52
N PRO A 87 -7.41 7.00 3.70
CA PRO A 87 -6.73 7.08 4.98
C PRO A 87 -6.48 8.55 5.39
N GLU A 88 -6.44 8.80 6.70
CA GLU A 88 -5.95 10.07 7.24
C GLU A 88 -4.44 10.18 7.06
N SER A 89 -3.74 9.04 7.13
CA SER A 89 -2.31 8.96 6.90
C SER A 89 -1.94 7.68 6.15
N LEU A 90 -1.16 7.81 5.08
CA LEU A 90 -0.56 6.71 4.32
C LEU A 90 0.97 6.84 4.34
N ARG A 91 1.66 5.77 4.70
CA ARG A 91 3.10 5.66 4.55
C ARG A 91 3.44 4.59 3.53
N ILE A 92 4.36 4.89 2.62
CA ILE A 92 4.84 3.97 1.59
C ILE A 92 6.33 3.76 1.85
N ILE A 93 6.70 2.55 2.26
CA ILE A 93 8.08 2.20 2.57
C ILE A 93 8.74 1.63 1.31
N GLU A 94 9.80 2.28 0.86
CA GLU A 94 10.57 1.89 -0.32
C GLU A 94 12.05 2.21 -0.12
N PRO A 95 12.96 1.22 -0.09
CA PRO A 95 14.39 1.48 0.12
C PRO A 95 15.08 2.09 -1.09
N GLY A 96 14.55 1.91 -2.28
CA GLY A 96 15.13 2.38 -3.54
C GLY A 96 14.95 3.87 -3.74
N LYS A 97 15.98 4.69 -3.49
CA LYS A 97 15.92 6.16 -3.63
C LYS A 97 15.34 6.64 -4.96
N ARG A 98 15.63 5.96 -6.07
CA ARG A 98 15.07 6.30 -7.40
C ARG A 98 13.57 6.03 -7.46
N PHE A 99 13.12 4.96 -6.86
CA PHE A 99 11.70 4.60 -6.79
C PHE A 99 10.95 5.56 -5.87
N CYS A 100 11.55 5.96 -4.75
CA CYS A 100 10.96 6.99 -3.88
C CYS A 100 10.67 8.29 -4.63
N ILE A 101 11.55 8.72 -5.54
CA ILE A 101 11.32 9.93 -6.37
C ILE A 101 10.10 9.74 -7.29
N ILE A 102 9.91 8.54 -7.83
CA ILE A 102 8.76 8.24 -8.69
C ILE A 102 7.47 8.27 -7.86
N ILE A 103 7.49 7.63 -6.68
CA ILE A 103 6.36 7.62 -5.76
C ILE A 103 6.02 9.04 -5.28
N ASP A 104 7.02 9.86 -4.95
CA ASP A 104 6.80 11.25 -4.54
C ASP A 104 6.16 12.10 -5.65
N ARG A 105 6.55 11.89 -6.90
CA ARG A 105 5.89 12.52 -8.06
C ARG A 105 4.44 12.04 -8.21
N LEU A 106 4.18 10.76 -7.93
CA LEU A 106 2.84 10.20 -7.95
C LEU A 106 1.97 10.81 -6.86
N ILE A 107 2.49 10.94 -5.63
CA ILE A 107 1.83 11.64 -4.51
C ILE A 107 1.41 13.05 -4.93
N ARG A 108 2.32 13.81 -5.54
CA ARG A 108 2.03 15.16 -6.03
C ARG A 108 1.01 15.17 -7.17
N ARG A 109 1.07 14.21 -8.09
CA ARG A 109 0.12 14.10 -9.20
C ARG A 109 -1.31 13.91 -8.72
N TYR A 110 -1.50 13.20 -7.62
CA TYR A 110 -2.81 12.95 -7.02
C TYR A 110 -3.20 13.95 -5.91
N ASP A 111 -2.42 15.01 -5.74
CA ASP A 111 -2.62 16.02 -4.67
C ASP A 111 -2.77 15.34 -3.29
N ALA A 112 -1.94 14.35 -3.03
CA ALA A 112 -2.02 13.50 -1.83
C ALA A 112 -0.97 13.87 -0.76
N GLY A 113 -0.23 14.98 -0.93
CA GLY A 113 0.90 15.34 -0.06
C GLY A 113 0.52 15.69 1.38
N ASP A 114 -0.74 15.97 1.66
CA ASP A 114 -1.26 16.24 2.99
C ASP A 114 -1.51 14.96 3.83
N TRP A 115 -1.63 13.79 3.17
CA TRP A 115 -1.95 12.53 3.84
C TRP A 115 -1.06 11.36 3.43
N ALA A 116 -0.30 11.44 2.36
CA ALA A 116 0.58 10.38 1.88
C ALA A 116 2.04 10.81 1.87
N GLN A 117 2.93 9.91 2.29
CA GLN A 117 4.37 10.14 2.32
C GLN A 117 5.11 8.86 1.97
N VAL A 118 6.22 9.00 1.21
CA VAL A 118 7.17 7.89 0.98
C VAL A 118 8.31 7.96 2.00
N ILE A 119 8.66 6.80 2.58
CA ILE A 119 9.79 6.62 3.50
C ILE A 119 10.90 5.88 2.76
N SER A 120 12.05 6.55 2.57
CA SER A 120 13.21 5.99 1.86
C SER A 120 14.13 5.20 2.81
N MET A 121 13.63 4.09 3.34
CA MET A 121 14.33 3.22 4.29
C MET A 121 13.93 1.76 4.05
N ASN A 122 14.69 0.83 4.60
CA ASN A 122 14.29 -0.57 4.66
C ASN A 122 13.13 -0.74 5.65
N TRP A 123 12.22 -1.64 5.35
CA TRP A 123 11.05 -1.88 6.19
C TRP A 123 11.42 -2.34 7.61
N GLN A 124 12.53 -3.11 7.75
CA GLN A 124 13.03 -3.56 9.04
C GLN A 124 13.43 -2.37 9.93
N GLU A 125 14.11 -1.40 9.35
CA GLU A 125 14.54 -0.19 10.06
C GLU A 125 13.34 0.64 10.52
N VAL A 126 12.37 0.88 9.62
CA VAL A 126 11.16 1.64 9.92
C VAL A 126 10.36 1.01 11.05
N ILE A 127 10.16 -0.33 11.01
CA ILE A 127 9.43 -1.04 12.06
C ILE A 127 10.20 -0.99 13.39
N ALA A 128 11.51 -1.22 13.36
CA ALA A 128 12.35 -1.18 14.57
C ALA A 128 12.35 0.21 15.21
N GLU A 129 12.47 1.28 14.40
CA GLU A 129 12.38 2.65 14.89
C GLU A 129 11.01 2.94 15.51
N THR A 130 9.92 2.54 14.81
CA THR A 130 8.55 2.73 15.33
C THR A 130 8.35 2.03 16.69
N ILE A 131 8.84 0.79 16.84
CA ILE A 131 8.74 0.05 18.10
C ILE A 131 9.58 0.73 19.19
N SER A 132 10.81 1.15 18.84
CA SER A 132 11.74 1.81 19.79
C SER A 132 11.20 3.16 20.29
N SER A 133 10.64 3.96 19.40
CA SER A 133 10.02 5.25 19.73
C SER A 133 8.85 5.07 20.72
N ARG A 134 8.04 4.03 20.52
CA ARG A 134 6.95 3.68 21.45
C ARG A 134 7.45 3.27 22.84
N ALA A 135 8.54 2.50 22.90
CA ALA A 135 9.09 2.02 24.16
C ALA A 135 9.74 3.14 25.01
N SER A 136 10.25 4.17 24.34
CA SER A 136 11.07 5.19 24.97
C SER A 136 10.28 6.29 25.64
N ASN A 137 8.99 6.50 25.36
CA ASN A 137 8.16 7.63 25.84
C ASN A 137 8.85 9.01 25.71
N VAL A 138 9.90 9.12 24.89
CA VAL A 138 10.69 10.33 24.70
C VAL A 138 9.98 11.22 23.70
N SER A 139 9.82 12.48 24.05
CA SER A 139 9.42 13.54 23.10
C SER A 139 10.44 13.58 21.96
N ILE A 140 10.02 13.11 20.80
CA ILE A 140 10.85 12.89 19.62
C ILE A 140 11.22 14.24 19.02
N ASP A 141 12.50 14.41 18.71
CA ASP A 141 13.03 15.53 17.94
C ASP A 141 12.33 15.60 16.57
N GLU A 142 11.94 16.78 16.08
CA GLU A 142 11.18 16.96 14.83
C GLU A 142 11.81 16.27 13.61
N SER A 143 13.12 15.97 13.65
CA SER A 143 13.82 15.26 12.60
C SER A 143 13.52 13.74 12.54
N ALA A 144 13.12 13.12 13.64
CA ALA A 144 12.74 11.71 13.74
C ALA A 144 11.28 11.45 13.29
N LEU A 145 10.46 12.49 13.19
CA LEU A 145 9.05 12.42 12.81
C LEU A 145 8.79 11.90 11.39
N ASN A 146 9.82 11.86 10.53
CA ASN A 146 9.66 11.49 9.12
C ASN A 146 9.74 9.98 8.86
N SER A 147 10.23 9.17 9.79
CA SER A 147 10.38 7.72 9.64
C SER A 147 9.34 6.92 10.43
N ASP A 148 8.68 7.51 11.42
CA ASP A 148 7.72 6.82 12.26
C ASP A 148 6.41 6.52 11.53
N LEU A 149 5.90 5.31 11.77
CA LEU A 149 4.58 4.91 11.27
C LEU A 149 3.47 5.53 12.14
N PRO A 150 2.40 6.03 11.52
CA PRO A 150 1.24 6.51 12.26
C PRO A 150 0.55 5.33 12.96
N MET A 151 0.36 5.43 14.27
CA MET A 151 -0.12 4.31 15.07
C MET A 151 -1.49 4.57 15.70
N PRO A 152 -2.29 3.53 15.93
CA PRO A 152 -2.13 2.14 15.44
C PRO A 152 -2.42 2.01 13.95
N LEU A 153 -1.92 0.94 13.32
CA LEU A 153 -2.17 0.69 11.89
C LEU A 153 -3.52 -0.01 11.68
N ASP A 154 -4.32 0.51 10.77
CA ASP A 154 -5.63 -0.07 10.41
C ASP A 154 -5.55 -0.88 9.11
N LEU A 155 -4.63 -0.52 8.22
CA LEU A 155 -4.39 -1.22 6.97
C LEU A 155 -2.89 -1.35 6.72
N VAL A 156 -2.45 -2.57 6.49
CA VAL A 156 -1.10 -2.89 6.04
C VAL A 156 -1.18 -3.66 4.73
N VAL A 157 -0.45 -3.21 3.73
CA VAL A 157 -0.28 -3.92 2.46
C VAL A 157 1.19 -4.28 2.30
N VAL A 158 1.50 -5.58 2.19
CA VAL A 158 2.88 -6.08 2.05
C VAL A 158 3.07 -6.55 0.61
N ASP A 159 3.84 -5.77 -0.16
CA ASP A 159 4.19 -6.02 -1.57
C ASP A 159 5.71 -6.26 -1.68
N LEU A 160 6.15 -7.37 -1.12
CA LEU A 160 7.54 -7.78 -1.06
C LEU A 160 7.73 -9.16 -1.73
N SER A 161 9.00 -9.50 -1.97
CA SER A 161 9.38 -10.85 -2.40
C SER A 161 8.91 -11.92 -1.41
N GLU A 162 8.86 -13.16 -1.85
CA GLU A 162 8.41 -14.29 -1.04
C GLU A 162 9.18 -14.41 0.28
N ASP A 163 10.52 -14.23 0.21
CA ASP A 163 11.41 -14.37 1.35
C ASP A 163 11.14 -13.34 2.45
N ASP A 164 10.88 -12.09 2.08
CA ASP A 164 10.68 -10.98 3.02
C ASP A 164 9.23 -10.80 3.48
N ARG A 165 8.27 -11.25 2.68
CA ARG A 165 6.85 -10.99 2.87
C ARG A 165 6.30 -11.50 4.19
N VAL A 166 6.63 -12.72 4.55
CA VAL A 166 6.15 -13.37 5.77
C VAL A 166 6.75 -12.71 7.00
N ASP A 167 8.04 -12.38 6.95
CA ASP A 167 8.73 -11.76 8.07
C ASP A 167 8.29 -10.31 8.27
N ALA A 168 8.03 -9.55 7.19
CA ALA A 168 7.44 -8.23 7.28
C ALA A 168 6.03 -8.29 7.91
N ALA A 169 5.20 -9.24 7.48
CA ALA A 169 3.86 -9.41 8.03
C ALA A 169 3.88 -9.73 9.53
N LYS A 170 4.77 -10.64 9.97
CA LYS A 170 4.95 -10.96 11.39
C LYS A 170 5.40 -9.75 12.20
N SER A 171 6.40 -9.02 11.69
CA SER A 171 6.99 -7.88 12.38
C SER A 171 6.01 -6.71 12.54
N VAL A 172 5.15 -6.47 11.54
CA VAL A 172 4.18 -5.38 11.59
C VAL A 172 2.92 -5.74 12.38
N PHE A 173 2.67 -7.02 12.62
CA PHE A 173 1.42 -7.50 13.24
C PHE A 173 1.14 -6.87 14.61
N GLU A 174 2.19 -6.66 15.42
CA GLU A 174 2.08 -6.01 16.74
C GLU A 174 1.71 -4.52 16.67
N LEU A 175 1.84 -3.92 15.49
CA LEU A 175 1.52 -2.52 15.25
C LEU A 175 0.09 -2.34 14.71
N VAL A 176 -0.59 -3.43 14.37
CA VAL A 176 -1.94 -3.41 13.79
C VAL A 176 -2.98 -3.29 14.89
N SER A 177 -3.97 -2.42 14.66
CA SER A 177 -5.10 -2.25 15.58
C SER A 177 -5.97 -3.51 15.64
N PRO A 178 -6.65 -3.75 16.77
CA PRO A 178 -7.69 -4.78 16.80
C PRO A 178 -8.74 -4.55 15.72
N GLY A 179 -8.91 -5.52 14.82
CA GLY A 179 -9.79 -5.39 13.66
C GLY A 179 -9.16 -4.74 12.42
N GLY A 180 -7.90 -4.35 12.50
CA GLY A 180 -7.11 -3.91 11.35
C GLY A 180 -6.86 -5.04 10.34
N LEU A 181 -6.47 -4.68 9.13
CA LEU A 181 -6.32 -5.58 8.01
C LEU A 181 -4.86 -5.62 7.53
N VAL A 182 -4.34 -6.84 7.37
CA VAL A 182 -3.04 -7.09 6.74
C VAL A 182 -3.27 -7.85 5.43
N LEU A 183 -2.85 -7.26 4.31
CA LEU A 183 -2.91 -7.85 2.97
C LEU A 183 -1.50 -8.23 2.54
N LEU A 184 -1.26 -9.53 2.33
CA LEU A 184 -0.02 -10.03 1.75
C LEU A 184 -0.26 -10.26 0.27
N LEU A 185 0.57 -9.65 -0.57
CA LEU A 185 0.46 -9.78 -2.00
C LEU A 185 1.29 -10.95 -2.49
N GLU A 186 0.64 -11.86 -3.17
CA GLU A 186 1.26 -13.02 -3.78
C GLU A 186 1.28 -12.85 -5.29
N PRO A 187 2.47 -12.74 -5.93
CA PRO A 187 2.56 -12.52 -7.37
C PRO A 187 2.09 -13.72 -8.18
N THR A 188 2.20 -14.91 -7.63
CA THR A 188 1.57 -16.12 -8.15
C THR A 188 0.38 -16.43 -7.27
N VAL A 189 -0.82 -16.11 -7.72
CA VAL A 189 -1.96 -16.90 -7.25
C VAL A 189 -1.58 -18.33 -7.60
N PRO A 190 -1.55 -19.27 -6.66
CA PRO A 190 -1.65 -20.64 -7.02
C PRO A 190 -2.94 -20.71 -7.84
N THR A 191 -2.81 -20.69 -9.16
CA THR A 191 -3.89 -21.08 -10.05
C THR A 191 -4.07 -22.51 -9.64
N GLY A 192 -5.01 -22.66 -8.70
CA GLY A 192 -5.18 -23.97 -8.12
C GLY A 192 -5.47 -24.93 -9.21
N ASP A 193 -4.50 -25.70 -9.54
CA ASP A 193 -4.69 -27.10 -9.80
C ASP A 193 -5.23 -27.77 -8.54
N VAL A 194 -6.14 -27.09 -7.87
CA VAL A 194 -7.01 -27.62 -6.82
C VAL A 194 -8.03 -28.59 -7.45
N GLY A 195 -7.93 -28.81 -8.76
CA GLY A 195 -8.79 -29.73 -9.49
C GLY A 195 -8.19 -31.10 -9.76
N GLU A 196 -6.93 -31.35 -9.43
CA GLU A 196 -6.28 -32.64 -9.64
C GLU A 196 -5.73 -33.26 -8.35
N ILE A 197 -6.52 -33.26 -7.28
CA ILE A 197 -6.31 -34.19 -6.17
C ILE A 197 -7.50 -35.12 -6.08
#